data_4aa23ab2f091bcd5bd7a6bc12dd77117
#
_entry.id   4aa23ab2f091bcd5bd7a6bc12dd77117
#
_cell.length_a   1.000
_cell.length_b   1.000
_cell.length_c   1.000
_cell.angle_alpha   90.00
_cell.angle_beta   90.00
_cell.angle_gamma   90.00
#
_symmetry.space_group_name_H-M   'P 1'
#
loop_
_entity.id
_entity.type
_entity.pdbx_description
1 polymer ?
#
loop_
_entity_poly.entity_id
_entity_poly.type
_entity_poly.pdbx_seq_one_letter_code
_entity_poly.pdbx_strand_id
1 'polypeptide(L)'
;SSCPHCGRRLAPRDLVPVVSYLCLGGRCRYCRELISVQYPIVELATGLLFAAVVAVHGVSLVSLKYLVFVSLLVIVAGTDINTRLIPNAVTYPGMAIGLILSLFIPGISFLQSIVGLLVCGGVVYLLALASRGGMGGGDIKLMGMMGAFLGWDAGLLALFVGALLGSVVGIARIALGKQKRRDPMPF
;
A
#
# COMPACT_ATOMS: atom_id res chain seq x y z
N SER A 1 -6.17 -4.59 21.59
CA SER A 1 -6.97 -5.25 20.53
C SER A 1 -8.08 -6.08 21.16
N SER A 2 -9.25 -6.12 20.57
CA SER A 2 -10.42 -6.90 21.02
C SER A 2 -11.05 -7.63 19.83
N CYS A 3 -11.71 -8.74 20.08
CA CYS A 3 -12.47 -9.44 19.07
C CYS A 3 -13.72 -8.62 18.69
N PRO A 4 -13.98 -8.34 17.38
CA PRO A 4 -15.14 -7.55 16.98
C PRO A 4 -16.49 -8.24 17.26
N HIS A 5 -16.52 -9.57 17.36
CA HIS A 5 -17.75 -10.34 17.61
C HIS A 5 -18.10 -10.47 19.09
N CYS A 6 -17.13 -10.79 19.96
CA CYS A 6 -17.43 -11.01 21.39
C CYS A 6 -16.93 -9.88 22.30
N GLY A 7 -16.26 -8.85 21.77
CA GLY A 7 -15.76 -7.70 22.54
C GLY A 7 -14.62 -8.01 23.52
N ARG A 8 -14.26 -9.30 23.72
CA ARG A 8 -13.20 -9.67 24.66
C ARG A 8 -11.84 -9.18 24.20
N ARG A 9 -11.05 -8.66 25.15
CA ARG A 9 -9.63 -8.32 24.93
C ARG A 9 -8.83 -9.58 24.60
N LEU A 10 -8.01 -9.47 23.54
CA LEU A 10 -7.09 -10.53 23.14
C LEU A 10 -5.86 -10.51 24.04
N ALA A 11 -5.39 -11.71 24.44
CA ALA A 11 -4.16 -11.83 25.20
C ALA A 11 -2.94 -11.55 24.28
N PRO A 12 -1.77 -11.13 24.83
CA PRO A 12 -0.57 -10.87 24.00
C PRO A 12 -0.16 -12.04 23.11
N ARG A 13 -0.34 -13.27 23.57
CA ARG A 13 -0.10 -14.50 22.79
C ARG A 13 -1.04 -14.66 21.58
N ASP A 14 -2.22 -14.04 21.60
CA ASP A 14 -3.19 -14.08 20.51
C ASP A 14 -2.90 -12.99 19.47
N LEU A 15 -1.92 -12.12 19.73
CA LEU A 15 -1.49 -11.02 18.88
C LEU A 15 -0.14 -11.28 18.19
N VAL A 16 0.43 -12.48 18.33
CA VAL A 16 1.65 -12.86 17.60
C VAL A 16 1.30 -12.99 16.11
N PRO A 17 1.90 -12.14 15.23
CA PRO A 17 1.52 -12.09 13.83
C PRO A 17 1.62 -13.47 13.17
N VAL A 18 0.64 -13.81 12.33
CA VAL A 18 0.54 -15.06 11.58
C VAL A 18 0.50 -16.31 12.47
N VAL A 19 1.39 -16.44 13.46
CA VAL A 19 1.52 -17.62 14.31
C VAL A 19 0.24 -17.89 15.10
N SER A 20 -0.32 -16.84 15.73
CA SER A 20 -1.57 -16.97 16.51
C SER A 20 -2.74 -17.40 15.63
N TYR A 21 -2.82 -16.90 14.41
CA TYR A 21 -3.84 -17.29 13.43
C TYR A 21 -3.74 -18.78 13.08
N LEU A 22 -2.54 -19.26 12.79
CA LEU A 22 -2.29 -20.67 12.47
C LEU A 22 -2.58 -21.58 13.67
N CYS A 23 -2.09 -21.23 14.86
CA CYS A 23 -2.31 -22.01 16.08
C CYS A 23 -3.79 -22.10 16.50
N LEU A 24 -4.58 -21.07 16.20
CA LEU A 24 -6.01 -21.02 16.51
C LEU A 24 -6.90 -21.54 15.35
N GLY A 25 -6.31 -22.00 14.26
CA GLY A 25 -7.03 -22.47 13.08
C GLY A 25 -7.94 -21.40 12.47
N GLY A 26 -7.48 -20.13 12.46
CA GLY A 26 -8.23 -18.99 11.91
C GLY A 26 -9.48 -18.60 12.71
N ARG A 27 -9.56 -18.95 14.00
CA ARG A 27 -10.74 -18.72 14.83
C ARG A 27 -10.39 -17.96 16.12
N CYS A 28 -11.33 -17.17 16.59
CA CYS A 28 -11.18 -16.50 17.89
C CYS A 28 -11.10 -17.54 19.02
N ARG A 29 -10.15 -17.40 19.94
CA ARG A 29 -9.97 -18.28 21.10
C ARG A 29 -11.22 -18.37 22.00
N TYR A 30 -11.99 -17.27 22.08
CA TYR A 30 -13.07 -17.15 23.06
C TYR A 30 -14.45 -17.51 22.48
N CYS A 31 -14.79 -16.97 21.30
CA CYS A 31 -16.11 -17.19 20.68
C CYS A 31 -16.09 -18.17 19.48
N ARG A 32 -14.90 -18.63 19.08
CA ARG A 32 -14.71 -19.53 17.93
C ARG A 32 -15.14 -18.98 16.58
N GLU A 33 -15.49 -17.70 16.50
CA GLU A 33 -15.84 -17.03 15.25
C GLU A 33 -14.63 -16.93 14.31
N LEU A 34 -14.88 -17.01 13.01
CA LEU A 34 -13.84 -16.99 11.98
C LEU A 34 -13.17 -15.62 11.92
N ILE A 35 -11.84 -15.62 11.87
CA ILE A 35 -11.02 -14.42 11.64
C ILE A 35 -10.71 -14.34 10.15
N SER A 36 -10.91 -13.18 9.54
CA SER A 36 -10.61 -12.97 8.12
C SER A 36 -9.15 -13.30 7.80
N VAL A 37 -8.94 -14.03 6.71
CA VAL A 37 -7.61 -14.36 6.17
C VAL A 37 -6.81 -13.12 5.77
N GLN A 38 -7.48 -12.00 5.55
CA GLN A 38 -6.85 -10.72 5.24
C GLN A 38 -5.85 -10.28 6.32
N TYR A 39 -6.17 -10.52 7.62
CA TYR A 39 -5.28 -10.14 8.72
C TYR A 39 -3.90 -10.82 8.62
N PRO A 40 -3.78 -12.14 8.61
CA PRO A 40 -2.46 -12.78 8.54
C PRO A 40 -1.75 -12.52 7.20
N ILE A 41 -2.46 -12.29 6.10
CA ILE A 41 -1.85 -11.90 4.82
C ILE A 41 -1.20 -10.53 4.93
N VAL A 42 -1.90 -9.54 5.47
CA VAL A 42 -1.35 -8.18 5.67
C VAL A 42 -0.19 -8.20 6.65
N GLU A 43 -0.29 -8.95 7.75
CA GLU A 43 0.79 -9.11 8.73
C GLU A 43 2.05 -9.71 8.09
N LEU A 44 1.90 -10.80 7.34
CA LEU A 44 3.01 -11.47 6.64
C LEU A 44 3.64 -10.56 5.58
N ALA A 45 2.81 -9.95 4.73
CA ALA A 45 3.27 -9.04 3.68
C ALA A 45 4.04 -7.85 4.27
N THR A 46 3.51 -7.23 5.34
CA THR A 46 4.17 -6.12 6.02
C THR A 46 5.52 -6.56 6.62
N GLY A 47 5.54 -7.70 7.29
CA GLY A 47 6.76 -8.25 7.86
C GLY A 47 7.84 -8.54 6.81
N LEU A 48 7.46 -9.14 5.69
CA LEU A 48 8.38 -9.42 4.57
C LEU A 48 8.90 -8.14 3.93
N LEU A 49 8.03 -7.13 3.70
CA LEU A 49 8.44 -5.84 3.16
C LEU A 49 9.39 -5.11 4.09
N PHE A 50 9.12 -5.12 5.40
CA PHE A 50 10.00 -4.52 6.40
C PHE A 50 11.36 -5.22 6.44
N ALA A 51 11.37 -6.55 6.42
CA ALA A 51 12.60 -7.34 6.36
C ALA A 51 13.40 -7.03 5.09
N ALA A 52 12.75 -6.91 3.94
CA ALA A 52 13.39 -6.56 2.67
C ALA A 52 14.01 -5.16 2.72
N VAL A 53 13.31 -4.15 3.26
CA VAL A 53 13.85 -2.80 3.44
C VAL A 53 15.11 -2.82 4.30
N VAL A 54 15.07 -3.51 5.43
CA VAL A 54 16.23 -3.60 6.34
C VAL A 54 17.36 -4.43 5.72
N ALA A 55 17.07 -5.48 4.98
CA ALA A 55 18.08 -6.29 4.30
C ALA A 55 18.83 -5.49 3.23
N VAL A 56 18.15 -4.59 2.51
CA VAL A 56 18.76 -3.77 1.45
C VAL A 56 19.51 -2.56 2.01
N HIS A 57 18.95 -1.87 2.99
CA HIS A 57 19.48 -0.58 3.47
C HIS A 57 20.18 -0.67 4.84
N GLY A 58 20.21 -1.85 5.46
CA GLY A 58 20.71 -2.01 6.83
C GLY A 58 19.84 -1.29 7.85
N VAL A 59 20.32 -1.14 9.08
CA VAL A 59 19.67 -0.32 10.11
C VAL A 59 20.17 1.11 9.98
N SER A 60 19.41 1.95 9.27
CA SER A 60 19.78 3.31 8.89
C SER A 60 18.58 4.25 8.87
N LEU A 61 18.82 5.57 8.81
CA LEU A 61 17.77 6.56 8.61
C LEU A 61 17.04 6.36 7.26
N VAL A 62 17.77 5.86 6.25
CA VAL A 62 17.17 5.52 4.94
C VAL A 62 16.15 4.40 5.10
N SER A 63 16.46 3.36 5.88
CA SER A 63 15.52 2.29 6.19
C SER A 63 14.30 2.84 6.91
N LEU A 64 14.47 3.74 7.88
CA LEU A 64 13.34 4.36 8.58
C LEU A 64 12.39 5.08 7.60
N LYS A 65 12.96 5.85 6.64
CA LYS A 65 12.17 6.51 5.59
C LYS A 65 11.33 5.50 4.80
N TYR A 66 11.92 4.40 4.35
CA TYR A 66 11.21 3.39 3.57
C TYR A 66 10.27 2.53 4.40
N LEU A 67 10.53 2.31 5.68
CA LEU A 67 9.58 1.65 6.60
C LEU A 67 8.32 2.49 6.79
N VAL A 68 8.46 3.82 6.93
CA VAL A 68 7.32 4.75 6.96
C VAL A 68 6.55 4.68 5.64
N PHE A 69 7.25 4.74 4.51
CA PHE A 69 6.64 4.65 3.18
C PHE A 69 5.84 3.34 2.99
N VAL A 70 6.44 2.20 3.29
CA VAL A 70 5.77 0.88 3.21
C VAL A 70 4.54 0.83 4.13
N SER A 71 4.64 1.39 5.35
CA SER A 71 3.48 1.46 6.26
C SER A 71 2.31 2.22 5.64
N LEU A 72 2.59 3.39 5.01
CA LEU A 72 1.57 4.17 4.32
C LEU A 72 0.96 3.40 3.15
N LEU A 73 1.78 2.69 2.36
CA LEU A 73 1.28 1.87 1.24
C LEU A 73 0.41 0.70 1.72
N VAL A 74 0.80 0.03 2.81
CA VAL A 74 -0.01 -1.06 3.39
C VAL A 74 -1.37 -0.54 3.89
N ILE A 75 -1.41 0.64 4.52
CA ILE A 75 -2.66 1.27 4.94
C ILE A 75 -3.54 1.59 3.72
N VAL A 76 -2.96 2.19 2.68
CA VAL A 76 -3.69 2.50 1.43
C VAL A 76 -4.21 1.22 0.78
N ALA A 77 -3.36 0.20 0.61
CA ALA A 77 -3.77 -1.06 0.00
C ALA A 77 -4.88 -1.75 0.82
N GLY A 78 -4.76 -1.77 2.15
CA GLY A 78 -5.78 -2.34 3.02
C GLY A 78 -7.11 -1.61 2.95
N THR A 79 -7.10 -0.28 2.86
CA THR A 79 -8.32 0.53 2.71
C THR A 79 -8.92 0.38 1.33
N ASP A 80 -8.11 0.36 0.28
CA ASP A 80 -8.58 0.20 -1.11
C ASP A 80 -9.25 -1.15 -1.33
N ILE A 81 -8.68 -2.25 -0.83
CA ILE A 81 -9.29 -3.59 -0.91
C ILE A 81 -10.68 -3.63 -0.24
N ASN A 82 -10.86 -2.92 0.89
CA ASN A 82 -12.11 -2.97 1.64
C ASN A 82 -13.15 -1.95 1.15
N THR A 83 -12.73 -0.75 0.76
CA THR A 83 -13.63 0.38 0.47
C THR A 83 -13.54 0.89 -0.96
N ARG A 84 -12.53 0.47 -1.73
CA ARG A 84 -12.17 0.99 -3.05
C ARG A 84 -11.96 2.51 -3.05
N LEU A 85 -11.48 3.02 -1.91
CA LEU A 85 -11.19 4.44 -1.73
C LEU A 85 -9.79 4.60 -1.14
N ILE A 86 -9.00 5.49 -1.74
CA ILE A 86 -7.70 5.90 -1.24
C ILE A 86 -7.91 7.09 -0.29
N PRO A 87 -7.64 6.94 1.02
CA PRO A 87 -7.96 7.96 2.01
C PRO A 87 -7.04 9.17 1.90
N ASN A 88 -7.63 10.35 1.77
CA ASN A 88 -6.90 11.62 1.79
C ASN A 88 -6.11 11.83 3.09
N ALA A 89 -6.63 11.29 4.20
CA ALA A 89 -5.97 11.34 5.51
C ALA A 89 -4.62 10.60 5.55
N VAL A 90 -4.33 9.75 4.57
CA VAL A 90 -3.04 9.04 4.45
C VAL A 90 -2.16 9.67 3.37
N THR A 91 -2.75 9.99 2.20
CA THR A 91 -1.98 10.46 1.04
C THR A 91 -1.41 11.86 1.24
N TYR A 92 -2.18 12.82 1.76
CA TYR A 92 -1.66 14.17 1.99
C TYR A 92 -0.59 14.24 3.09
N PRO A 93 -0.81 13.68 4.29
CA PRO A 93 0.28 13.60 5.27
C PRO A 93 1.48 12.81 4.75
N GLY A 94 1.24 11.74 3.97
CA GLY A 94 2.30 10.95 3.35
C GLY A 94 3.16 11.78 2.40
N MET A 95 2.57 12.62 1.53
CA MET A 95 3.32 13.55 0.68
C MET A 95 4.19 14.50 1.53
N ALA A 96 3.61 15.10 2.56
CA ALA A 96 4.33 16.02 3.46
C ALA A 96 5.50 15.31 4.16
N ILE A 97 5.27 14.10 4.69
CA ILE A 97 6.31 13.28 5.34
C ILE A 97 7.42 12.95 4.34
N GLY A 98 7.10 12.54 3.11
CA GLY A 98 8.09 12.23 2.08
C GLY A 98 8.99 13.43 1.77
N LEU A 99 8.40 14.61 1.60
CA LEU A 99 9.13 15.86 1.38
C LEU A 99 10.00 16.25 2.58
N ILE A 100 9.46 16.19 3.80
CA ILE A 100 10.20 16.52 5.03
C ILE A 100 11.39 15.55 5.22
N LEU A 101 11.16 14.25 5.06
CA LEU A 101 12.23 13.26 5.22
C LEU A 101 13.33 13.41 4.17
N SER A 102 13.02 13.90 2.98
CA SER A 102 14.03 14.16 1.94
C SER A 102 14.97 15.33 2.28
N LEU A 103 14.62 16.21 3.23
CA LEU A 103 15.49 17.27 3.74
C LEU A 103 16.56 16.73 4.70
N PHE A 104 16.24 15.69 5.45
CA PHE A 104 17.07 15.21 6.57
C PHE A 104 17.77 13.87 6.27
N ILE A 105 17.23 13.09 5.35
CA ILE A 105 17.68 11.73 5.07
C ILE A 105 18.35 11.68 3.69
N PRO A 106 19.62 11.20 3.60
CA PRO A 106 20.31 11.06 2.32
C PRO A 106 19.63 10.04 1.41
N GLY A 107 19.91 10.13 0.11
CA GLY A 107 19.42 9.22 -0.93
C GLY A 107 18.69 9.96 -2.05
N ILE A 108 17.66 10.75 -1.73
CA ILE A 108 16.92 11.57 -2.70
C ILE A 108 16.95 13.00 -2.22
N SER A 109 17.38 13.92 -3.09
CA SER A 109 17.38 15.36 -2.75
C SER A 109 15.95 15.90 -2.62
N PHE A 110 15.80 16.97 -1.86
CA PHE A 110 14.50 17.65 -1.71
C PHE A 110 13.91 18.06 -3.06
N LEU A 111 14.75 18.55 -3.98
CA LEU A 111 14.31 18.91 -5.32
C LEU A 111 13.80 17.69 -6.10
N GLN A 112 14.51 16.56 -6.04
CA GLN A 112 14.05 15.31 -6.67
C GLN A 112 12.74 14.81 -6.07
N SER A 113 12.52 15.01 -4.77
CA SER A 113 11.27 14.68 -4.10
C SER A 113 10.09 15.53 -4.59
N ILE A 114 10.30 16.85 -4.75
CA ILE A 114 9.29 17.77 -5.32
C ILE A 114 9.01 17.42 -6.78
N VAL A 115 10.06 17.26 -7.59
CA VAL A 115 9.92 16.87 -9.00
C VAL A 115 9.21 15.53 -9.11
N GLY A 116 9.55 14.55 -8.26
CA GLY A 116 8.89 13.26 -8.18
C GLY A 116 7.40 13.37 -7.90
N LEU A 117 7.02 14.16 -6.90
CA LEU A 117 5.62 14.42 -6.57
C LEU A 117 4.86 14.99 -7.76
N LEU A 118 5.43 16.02 -8.41
CA LEU A 118 4.77 16.71 -9.53
C LEU A 118 4.72 15.83 -10.80
N VAL A 119 5.80 15.13 -11.12
CA VAL A 119 5.88 14.30 -12.34
C VAL A 119 5.01 13.06 -12.18
N CYS A 120 5.15 12.29 -11.10
CA CYS A 120 4.36 11.07 -10.92
C CYS A 120 2.86 11.37 -10.77
N GLY A 121 2.50 12.36 -9.95
CA GLY A 121 1.12 12.81 -9.82
C GLY A 121 0.58 13.42 -11.11
N GLY A 122 1.39 14.23 -11.80
CA GLY A 122 1.04 14.88 -13.06
C GLY A 122 0.81 13.90 -14.21
N VAL A 123 1.65 12.88 -14.35
CA VAL A 123 1.46 11.82 -15.37
C VAL A 123 0.13 11.10 -15.16
N VAL A 124 -0.18 10.69 -13.92
CA VAL A 124 -1.46 10.02 -13.62
C VAL A 124 -2.63 10.98 -13.79
N TYR A 125 -2.47 12.25 -13.45
CA TYR A 125 -3.49 13.27 -13.72
C TYR A 125 -3.79 13.42 -15.23
N LEU A 126 -2.75 13.47 -16.06
CA LEU A 126 -2.92 13.54 -17.52
C LEU A 126 -3.57 12.28 -18.07
N LEU A 127 -3.22 11.10 -17.57
CA LEU A 127 -3.87 9.84 -17.92
C LEU A 127 -5.35 9.82 -17.49
N ALA A 128 -5.67 10.37 -16.33
CA ALA A 128 -7.05 10.50 -15.84
C ALA A 128 -7.88 11.42 -16.75
N LEU A 129 -7.32 12.54 -17.21
CA LEU A 129 -7.96 13.43 -18.19
C LEU A 129 -8.17 12.71 -19.53
N ALA A 130 -7.16 12.01 -20.03
CA ALA A 130 -7.23 11.29 -21.31
C ALA A 130 -8.26 10.14 -21.27
N SER A 131 -8.41 9.47 -20.12
CA SER A 131 -9.37 8.38 -19.92
C SER A 131 -10.82 8.84 -19.67
N ARG A 132 -11.09 10.16 -19.74
CA ARG A 132 -12.42 10.76 -19.53
C ARG A 132 -13.10 10.31 -18.21
N GLY A 133 -12.33 10.25 -17.13
CA GLY A 133 -12.82 9.91 -15.78
C GLY A 133 -12.76 8.41 -15.45
N GLY A 134 -12.04 7.61 -16.24
CA GLY A 134 -11.84 6.19 -15.95
C GLY A 134 -10.83 5.91 -14.80
N MET A 135 -10.14 6.95 -14.29
CA MET A 135 -9.13 6.82 -13.24
C MET A 135 -9.52 7.67 -12.01
N GLY A 136 -9.37 7.12 -10.82
CA GLY A 136 -9.76 7.78 -9.58
C GLY A 136 -8.82 8.92 -9.18
N GLY A 137 -9.37 9.99 -8.59
CA GLY A 137 -8.56 11.09 -8.01
C GLY A 137 -7.64 10.64 -6.86
N GLY A 138 -7.90 9.46 -6.29
CA GLY A 138 -7.06 8.82 -5.28
C GLY A 138 -5.72 8.35 -5.84
N ASP A 139 -5.72 7.78 -7.05
CA ASP A 139 -4.51 7.28 -7.72
C ASP A 139 -3.52 8.41 -8.01
N ILE A 140 -4.02 9.60 -8.40
CA ILE A 140 -3.19 10.79 -8.62
C ILE A 140 -2.43 11.15 -7.34
N LYS A 141 -3.13 11.16 -6.20
CA LYS A 141 -2.55 11.50 -4.90
C LYS A 141 -1.59 10.42 -4.40
N LEU A 142 -1.94 9.16 -4.60
CA LEU A 142 -1.07 8.03 -4.27
C LEU A 142 0.24 8.12 -5.05
N MET A 143 0.17 8.34 -6.36
CA MET A 143 1.36 8.47 -7.19
C MET A 143 2.19 9.72 -6.87
N GLY A 144 1.54 10.84 -6.51
CA GLY A 144 2.24 12.00 -5.97
C GLY A 144 3.00 11.67 -4.67
N MET A 145 2.37 10.94 -3.75
CA MET A 145 3.01 10.46 -2.53
C MET A 145 4.20 9.53 -2.84
N MET A 146 4.01 8.57 -3.74
CA MET A 146 5.11 7.67 -4.17
C MET A 146 6.27 8.46 -4.76
N GLY A 147 6.00 9.43 -5.63
CA GLY A 147 7.01 10.32 -6.19
C GLY A 147 7.76 11.15 -5.15
N ALA A 148 7.09 11.61 -4.08
CA ALA A 148 7.71 12.31 -2.97
C ALA A 148 8.70 11.46 -2.17
N PHE A 149 8.48 10.14 -2.07
CA PHE A 149 9.37 9.21 -1.37
C PHE A 149 10.47 8.64 -2.27
N LEU A 150 10.18 8.34 -3.53
CA LEU A 150 11.03 7.60 -4.45
C LEU A 150 11.78 8.49 -5.46
N GLY A 151 11.32 9.73 -5.66
CA GLY A 151 11.76 10.55 -6.78
C GLY A 151 10.98 10.23 -8.05
N TRP A 152 11.27 10.98 -9.13
CA TRP A 152 10.52 10.86 -10.38
C TRP A 152 10.83 9.58 -11.17
N ASP A 153 12.07 9.14 -11.17
CA ASP A 153 12.57 7.97 -11.91
C ASP A 153 12.03 6.65 -11.33
N ALA A 154 12.27 6.39 -10.05
CA ALA A 154 11.76 5.19 -9.39
C ALA A 154 10.24 5.24 -9.23
N GLY A 155 9.63 6.42 -9.07
CA GLY A 155 8.18 6.58 -9.02
C GLY A 155 7.51 6.23 -10.36
N LEU A 156 8.06 6.68 -11.48
CA LEU A 156 7.57 6.30 -12.82
C LEU A 156 7.78 4.81 -13.12
N LEU A 157 8.93 4.26 -12.69
CA LEU A 157 9.18 2.82 -12.81
C LEU A 157 8.13 2.02 -12.03
N ALA A 158 7.82 2.44 -10.79
CA ALA A 158 6.79 1.80 -9.98
C ALA A 158 5.40 1.89 -10.64
N LEU A 159 5.04 3.03 -11.24
CA LEU A 159 3.82 3.18 -12.03
C LEU A 159 3.79 2.20 -13.21
N PHE A 160 4.88 2.11 -13.96
CA PHE A 160 4.95 1.22 -15.11
C PHE A 160 4.83 -0.25 -14.72
N VAL A 161 5.57 -0.68 -13.69
CA VAL A 161 5.51 -2.05 -13.17
C VAL A 161 4.11 -2.35 -12.61
N GLY A 162 3.51 -1.42 -11.86
CA GLY A 162 2.16 -1.55 -11.36
C GLY A 162 1.12 -1.70 -12.47
N ALA A 163 1.21 -0.90 -13.52
CA ALA A 163 0.33 -0.99 -14.68
C ALA A 163 0.50 -2.31 -15.44
N LEU A 164 1.73 -2.80 -15.60
CA LEU A 164 1.99 -4.12 -16.22
C LEU A 164 1.38 -5.24 -15.38
N LEU A 165 1.63 -5.28 -14.08
CA LEU A 165 1.10 -6.31 -13.20
C LEU A 165 -0.43 -6.26 -13.14
N GLY A 166 -1.02 -5.06 -13.05
CA GLY A 166 -2.46 -4.87 -13.11
C GLY A 166 -3.07 -5.38 -14.41
N SER A 167 -2.41 -5.10 -15.55
CA SER A 167 -2.84 -5.58 -16.87
C SER A 167 -2.79 -7.11 -16.96
N VAL A 168 -1.72 -7.73 -16.49
CA VAL A 168 -1.57 -9.20 -16.48
C VAL A 168 -2.67 -9.85 -15.62
N VAL A 169 -2.90 -9.32 -14.41
CA VAL A 169 -3.96 -9.82 -13.52
C VAL A 169 -5.34 -9.62 -14.15
N GLY A 170 -5.59 -8.45 -14.76
CA GLY A 170 -6.84 -8.16 -15.44
C GLY A 170 -7.13 -9.12 -16.59
N ILE A 171 -6.13 -9.34 -17.47
CA ILE A 171 -6.25 -10.28 -18.59
C ILE A 171 -6.49 -11.71 -18.08
N ALA A 172 -5.76 -12.14 -17.03
CA ALA A 172 -5.95 -13.45 -16.44
C ALA A 172 -7.36 -13.65 -15.87
N ARG A 173 -7.93 -12.64 -15.21
CA ARG A 173 -9.31 -12.69 -14.67
C ARG A 173 -10.36 -12.77 -15.78
N ILE A 174 -10.15 -12.05 -16.90
CA ILE A 174 -11.02 -12.11 -18.07
C ILE A 174 -10.92 -13.51 -18.72
N ALA A 175 -9.70 -14.03 -18.91
CA ALA A 175 -9.47 -15.35 -19.52
C ALA A 175 -10.09 -16.50 -18.69
N LEU A 176 -10.09 -16.35 -17.35
CA LEU A 176 -10.73 -17.31 -16.42
C LEU A 176 -12.25 -17.11 -16.30
N GLY A 177 -12.88 -16.24 -17.07
CA GLY A 177 -14.34 -15.99 -17.07
C GLY A 177 -14.86 -15.33 -15.78
N LYS A 178 -13.98 -14.84 -14.91
CA LYS A 178 -14.33 -14.25 -13.61
C LYS A 178 -14.72 -12.78 -13.68
N GLN A 179 -14.56 -12.14 -14.86
CA GLN A 179 -14.86 -10.72 -15.04
C GLN A 179 -15.26 -10.43 -16.49
N LYS A 180 -16.29 -9.57 -16.68
CA LYS A 180 -16.68 -9.11 -18.03
C LYS A 180 -15.77 -7.93 -18.43
N ARG A 181 -15.54 -7.76 -19.75
CA ARG A 181 -14.67 -6.69 -20.32
C ARG A 181 -15.04 -5.25 -19.92
N ARG A 182 -16.22 -5.03 -19.32
CA ARG A 182 -16.73 -3.71 -18.92
C ARG A 182 -16.81 -3.49 -17.41
N ASP A 183 -16.40 -4.47 -16.59
CA ASP A 183 -16.43 -4.29 -15.14
C ASP A 183 -15.24 -3.41 -14.71
N PRO A 184 -15.46 -2.41 -13.81
CA PRO A 184 -14.37 -1.58 -13.32
C PRO A 184 -13.34 -2.45 -12.59
N MET A 185 -12.08 -2.36 -13.02
CA MET A 185 -10.97 -3.03 -12.32
C MET A 185 -10.59 -2.24 -11.09
N PRO A 186 -10.39 -2.89 -9.94
CA PRO A 186 -9.62 -2.28 -8.85
C PRO A 186 -8.15 -2.20 -9.31
N PHE A 187 -7.61 -1.00 -9.27
CA PHE A 187 -6.18 -0.74 -9.50
C PHE A 187 -5.36 -1.09 -8.27
#